data_475741ac4f34948ae48bc11f45f119ec
#
_entry.id   475741ac4f34948ae48bc11f45f119ec
#
_cell.length_a   1.000
_cell.length_b   1.000
_cell.length_c   1.000
_cell.angle_alpha   90.00
_cell.angle_beta   90.00
_cell.angle_gamma   90.00
#
_symmetry.space_group_name_H-M   'P 1'
#
loop_
_entity.id
_entity.type
_entity.pdbx_description
1 polymer ?
#
loop_
_entity_poly.entity_id
_entity_poly.type
_entity_poly.pdbx_seq_one_letter_code
_entity_poly.pdbx_strand_id
1 'polypeptide(L)' 'MQVTIQVVINGESREVPEGMNVTALLAHLGITAERVAIERNRDILPRANWQGTLVQPGDSYEIVHFVGGG' A
#
# COMPACT_ATOMS: atom_id res chain seq x y z
N MET A 1 23.57 -0.43 2.27
CA MET A 1 22.82 0.80 2.49
C MET A 1 21.45 0.67 1.84
N GLN A 2 20.41 0.93 2.59
CA GLN A 2 19.05 0.79 2.08
C GLN A 2 18.54 2.11 1.59
N VAL A 3 18.01 2.14 0.36
CA VAL A 3 17.37 3.34 -0.18
C VAL A 3 15.92 3.31 0.24
N THR A 4 15.44 4.43 0.76
CA THR A 4 14.04 4.57 1.11
C THR A 4 13.38 5.61 0.24
N ILE A 5 12.06 5.48 0.10
CA ILE A 5 11.24 6.45 -0.60
C ILE A 5 10.13 6.91 0.33
N GLN A 6 9.57 8.07 0.03
CA GLN A 6 8.51 8.62 0.84
C GLN A 6 7.18 8.42 0.16
N VAL A 7 6.21 7.92 0.91
CA VAL A 7 4.85 7.71 0.44
C VAL A 7 3.89 8.23 1.50
N VAL A 8 2.63 8.37 1.12
CA VAL A 8 1.58 8.79 2.04
C VAL A 8 0.63 7.62 2.23
N ILE A 9 0.41 7.22 3.48
CA ILE A 9 -0.49 6.12 3.83
C ILE A 9 -1.58 6.67 4.73
N ASN A 10 -2.80 6.68 4.24
CA ASN A 10 -3.95 7.20 4.99
C ASN A 10 -3.67 8.61 5.54
N GLY A 11 -3.10 9.46 4.69
CA GLY A 11 -2.81 10.84 5.05
C GLY A 11 -1.53 11.07 5.82
N GLU A 12 -0.79 10.01 6.14
CA GLU A 12 0.47 10.14 6.89
C GLU A 12 1.65 9.85 5.99
N SER A 13 2.64 10.73 6.04
CA SER A 13 3.88 10.53 5.30
C SER A 13 4.71 9.45 5.98
N ARG A 14 5.22 8.51 5.20
CA ARG A 14 6.04 7.41 5.71
C ARG A 14 7.19 7.13 4.76
N GLU A 15 8.30 6.69 5.34
CA GLU A 15 9.42 6.18 4.56
C GLU A 15 9.35 4.67 4.49
N VAL A 16 9.49 4.14 3.29
CA VAL A 16 9.49 2.70 3.07
C VAL A 16 10.66 2.35 2.16
N PRO A 17 11.13 1.09 2.21
CA PRO A 17 12.21 0.67 1.32
C PRO A 17 11.81 0.78 -0.15
N GLU A 18 12.75 1.19 -0.98
CA GLU A 18 12.55 1.21 -2.42
C GLU A 18 12.47 -0.21 -2.96
N GLY A 19 11.70 -0.39 -4.02
CA GLY A 19 11.65 -1.67 -4.71
C GLY A 19 10.56 -2.60 -4.27
N MET A 20 9.67 -2.16 -3.40
CA MET A 20 8.53 -2.97 -2.98
C MET A 20 7.40 -2.91 -3.97
N ASN A 21 6.68 -4.02 -4.14
CA ASN A 21 5.35 -3.98 -4.73
C ASN A 21 4.33 -3.70 -3.63
N VAL A 22 3.07 -3.53 -4.01
CA VAL A 22 2.03 -3.20 -3.04
C VAL A 22 1.81 -4.32 -2.04
N THR A 23 1.92 -5.58 -2.47
CA THR A 23 1.81 -6.70 -1.55
C THR A 23 2.88 -6.63 -0.46
N ALA A 24 4.11 -6.34 -0.85
CA ALA A 24 5.21 -6.20 0.11
C ALA A 24 5.03 -4.99 1.00
N LEU A 25 4.45 -3.91 0.48
CA LEU A 25 4.17 -2.73 1.28
C LEU A 25 3.21 -3.06 2.42
N LEU A 26 2.14 -3.80 2.13
CA LEU A 26 1.20 -4.20 3.18
C LEU A 26 1.89 -5.01 4.26
N ALA A 27 2.73 -5.96 3.86
CA ALA A 27 3.47 -6.76 4.83
C ALA A 27 4.40 -5.89 5.67
N HIS A 28 5.07 -4.94 5.03
CA HIS A 28 5.98 -4.02 5.73
C HIS A 28 5.24 -3.18 6.76
N LEU A 29 4.01 -2.77 6.46
CA LEU A 29 3.19 -1.98 7.37
C LEU A 29 2.51 -2.83 8.44
N GLY A 30 2.64 -4.14 8.38
CA GLY A 30 1.99 -5.03 9.33
C GLY A 30 0.50 -5.19 9.10
N ILE A 31 0.05 -4.96 7.89
CA ILE A 31 -1.37 -5.02 7.55
C ILE A 31 -1.68 -6.37 6.94
N THR A 32 -2.66 -7.07 7.52
CA THR A 32 -3.14 -8.32 6.96
C THR A 32 -4.00 -8.03 5.74
N ALA A 33 -3.66 -8.67 4.63
CA ALA A 33 -4.25 -8.34 3.34
C ALA A 33 -5.66 -8.87 3.12
N GLU A 34 -6.23 -9.59 4.10
CA GLU A 34 -7.45 -10.35 3.85
C GLU A 34 -8.69 -9.50 3.63
N ARG A 35 -8.84 -8.41 4.35
CA ARG A 35 -10.07 -7.61 4.29
C ARG A 35 -9.73 -6.15 4.14
N VAL A 36 -8.93 -5.86 3.13
CA VAL A 36 -8.58 -4.47 2.87
C VAL A 36 -8.88 -4.13 1.43
N ALA A 37 -9.24 -2.88 1.22
CA ALA A 37 -9.35 -2.28 -0.10
C ALA A 37 -8.31 -1.18 -0.17
N ILE A 38 -7.73 -1.00 -1.34
CA ILE A 38 -6.66 -0.02 -1.53
C ILE A 38 -7.02 0.91 -2.67
N GLU A 39 -6.87 2.20 -2.42
CA GLU A 39 -6.82 3.20 -3.48
C GLU A 39 -5.39 3.69 -3.59
N ARG A 40 -4.92 3.83 -4.80
CA ARG A 40 -3.60 4.37 -5.08
C ARG A 40 -3.78 5.61 -5.93
N ASN A 41 -3.33 6.74 -5.39
CA ASN A 41 -3.45 8.03 -6.09
C ASN A 41 -4.90 8.28 -6.52
N ARG A 42 -5.84 7.96 -5.61
CA ARG A 42 -7.29 8.16 -5.75
C ARG A 42 -8.00 7.19 -6.70
N ASP A 43 -7.28 6.19 -7.19
CA ASP A 43 -7.88 5.15 -8.03
C ASP A 43 -7.90 3.84 -7.28
N ILE A 44 -9.00 3.12 -7.39
CA ILE A 44 -9.08 1.79 -6.79
C ILE A 44 -8.02 0.91 -7.43
N LEU A 45 -7.27 0.23 -6.56
CA LEU A 45 -6.25 -0.72 -7.00
C LEU A 45 -6.76 -2.12 -6.71
N PRO A 46 -7.21 -2.86 -7.74
CA PRO A 46 -7.72 -4.21 -7.54
C PRO A 46 -6.66 -5.14 -6.96
N ARG A 47 -7.09 -6.05 -6.10
CA ARG A 47 -6.18 -7.00 -5.45
C ARG A 47 -5.30 -7.74 -6.46
N ALA A 48 -5.87 -8.11 -7.60
CA ALA A 48 -5.13 -8.85 -8.63
C ALA A 48 -3.93 -8.07 -9.15
N ASN A 49 -3.91 -6.75 -8.98
CA ASN A 49 -2.83 -5.90 -9.47
C ASN A 49 -1.80 -5.54 -8.41
N TRP A 50 -2.02 -5.93 -7.16
CA TRP A 50 -1.13 -5.53 -6.06
C TRP A 50 0.29 -6.04 -6.27
N GLN A 51 0.42 -7.29 -6.68
CA GLN A 51 1.73 -7.89 -6.85
C GLN A 51 2.49 -7.30 -8.03
N GLY A 52 1.77 -6.83 -9.04
CA GLY A 52 2.38 -6.23 -10.21
C GLY A 52 2.56 -4.72 -10.14
N THR A 53 2.19 -4.08 -9.03
CA THR A 53 2.29 -2.64 -8.90
C THR A 53 3.46 -2.27 -8.02
N LEU A 54 4.44 -1.57 -8.61
CA LEU A 54 5.60 -1.09 -7.88
C LEU A 54 5.25 0.19 -7.14
N VAL A 55 5.61 0.26 -5.88
CA VAL A 55 5.42 1.46 -5.06
C VAL A 55 6.42 2.52 -5.53
N GLN A 56 5.91 3.70 -5.84
CA GLN A 56 6.71 4.79 -6.36
C GLN A 56 6.84 5.91 -5.34
N PRO A 57 7.94 6.69 -5.38
CA PRO A 57 8.06 7.85 -4.51
C PRO A 57 6.89 8.81 -4.73
N GLY A 58 6.32 9.29 -3.64
CA GLY A 58 5.22 10.23 -3.69
C GLY A 58 3.85 9.61 -3.87
N ASP A 59 3.77 8.28 -3.99
CA ASP A 59 2.47 7.62 -4.06
C ASP A 59 1.65 7.88 -2.81
N SER A 60 0.34 8.00 -3.00
CA SER A 60 -0.61 8.16 -1.91
C SER A 60 -1.54 6.96 -1.90
N TYR A 61 -1.63 6.31 -0.75
CA TYR A 61 -2.45 5.11 -0.58
C TYR A 61 -3.50 5.35 0.49
N GLU A 62 -4.73 4.96 0.18
CA GLU A 62 -5.80 4.84 1.16
C GLU A 62 -6.05 3.36 1.37
N ILE A 63 -5.85 2.89 2.58
CA ILE A 63 -6.03 1.48 2.90
C ILE A 63 -7.14 1.38 3.92
N VAL A 64 -8.21 0.71 3.53
CA VAL A 64 -9.42 0.61 4.35
C VAL A 64 -9.65 -0.84 4.69
N HIS A 65 -9.84 -1.13 5.98
CA HIS A 65 -10.29 -2.44 6.41
C HIS A 65 -11.81 -2.46 6.36
N PHE A 66 -12.37 -3.44 5.69
CA PHE A 66 -13.80 -3.61 5.78
C PHE A 66 -14.13 -4.74 6.72
N VAL A 67 -15.13 -4.49 7.55
CA VAL A 67 -15.63 -5.50 8.46
C VAL A 67 -16.56 -6.37 7.64
N GLY A 68 -16.11 -7.55 7.31
CA GLY A 68 -16.91 -8.45 6.54
C GLY A 68 -18.14 -8.82 7.33
N GLY A 69 -19.24 -8.31 6.89
CA GLY A 69 -20.49 -8.71 7.48
C GLY A 69 -20.79 -10.11 7.04
N GLY A 70 -20.62 -10.98 7.87
CA GLY A 70 -21.05 -12.35 7.74
C GLY A 70 -21.08 -12.98 6.40
#